data_4ca908e48c6a023cf4db303597d36b75
#
_entry.id   4ca908e48c6a023cf4db303597d36b75
#
_cell.length_a   1.000
_cell.length_b   1.000
_cell.length_c   1.000
_cell.angle_alpha   90.00
_cell.angle_beta   90.00
_cell.angle_gamma   90.00
#
_symmetry.space_group_name_H-M   'P 1'
#
loop_
_entity.id
_entity.type
_entity.pdbx_description
1 polymer ?
#
loop_
_entity_poly.entity_id
_entity_poly.type
_entity_poly.pdbx_seq_one_letter_code
_entity_poly.pdbx_strand_id
1 'polypeptide(L)'
;MKRINVVVVLFLMLGWSGCRENSGTVDIVTVDISQNYPKKELVLQDFMDVEYIPLETNDEFITQGDVMAIDNKYIVVKNWNNDGDIFLFDRKTGKGVRKWNRRGQGAEEYTFINGIVLDEGKNELYVNSTPSKKILVYDLFGNFKRSLNYVQGAEFMDVFNYDENSLICYDMSVYYNEGKLKEKPFYHMIISKKDGSVVKGIPVPFDIVKAPFVQKGDGIAVASVRPIIPYKGDWLLVETSTDTVYNYVSKENKLCPFLVKTPSENLEILLTIGAVTERYYFMQTIQKVFDFDKRSGFPTIGVVYDLSLIHI
;
A
#
# COMPACT_ATOMS: atom_id res chain seq x y z
N MET A 1 -51.98 -52.22 9.90
CA MET A 1 -51.40 -51.01 10.50
C MET A 1 -49.97 -51.24 10.95
N LYS A 2 -49.00 -51.36 10.03
CA LYS A 2 -47.59 -51.54 10.38
C LYS A 2 -46.62 -51.09 9.24
N ARG A 3 -47.03 -50.09 8.43
CA ARG A 3 -46.19 -49.60 7.31
C ARG A 3 -45.93 -48.06 7.31
N ILE A 4 -46.36 -47.33 8.32
CA ILE A 4 -46.20 -45.86 8.38
C ILE A 4 -44.97 -45.42 9.18
N ASN A 5 -44.39 -46.27 10.03
CA ASN A 5 -43.29 -45.88 10.92
C ASN A 5 -41.87 -45.96 10.28
N VAL A 6 -41.73 -46.53 9.07
CA VAL A 6 -40.40 -46.68 8.44
C VAL A 6 -40.02 -45.43 7.60
N VAL A 7 -41.01 -44.67 7.12
CA VAL A 7 -40.77 -43.50 6.26
C VAL A 7 -40.39 -42.27 7.09
N VAL A 8 -40.86 -42.17 8.34
CA VAL A 8 -40.57 -41.01 9.22
C VAL A 8 -39.17 -41.06 9.82
N VAL A 9 -38.59 -42.26 9.99
CA VAL A 9 -37.21 -42.46 10.50
C VAL A 9 -36.15 -42.14 9.44
N LEU A 10 -36.48 -42.36 8.16
CA LEU A 10 -35.53 -42.08 7.06
C LEU A 10 -35.39 -40.57 6.76
N PHE A 11 -36.38 -39.76 7.10
CA PHE A 11 -36.32 -38.28 6.90
C PHE A 11 -35.59 -37.50 8.02
N LEU A 12 -35.38 -38.14 9.17
CA LEU A 12 -34.65 -37.56 10.29
C LEU A 12 -33.13 -37.76 10.24
N MET A 13 -32.63 -38.57 9.31
CA MET A 13 -31.16 -38.77 9.15
C MET A 13 -30.52 -37.95 8.02
N LEU A 14 -31.29 -37.15 7.27
CA LEU A 14 -30.77 -36.30 6.19
C LEU A 14 -30.54 -34.85 6.60
N GLY A 15 -30.69 -34.52 7.88
CA GLY A 15 -30.61 -33.15 8.42
C GLY A 15 -29.30 -32.77 9.10
N TRP A 16 -28.26 -33.61 9.13
CA TRP A 16 -27.00 -33.29 9.79
C TRP A 16 -25.77 -33.46 8.89
N SER A 17 -25.85 -33.03 7.65
CA SER A 17 -24.66 -32.55 6.93
C SER A 17 -24.46 -31.07 7.25
N GLY A 18 -24.17 -30.78 8.50
CA GLY A 18 -23.63 -29.49 8.90
C GLY A 18 -22.32 -29.31 8.15
N CYS A 19 -22.24 -28.29 7.34
CA CYS A 19 -20.98 -27.79 6.82
C CYS A 19 -20.02 -27.64 8.00
N ARG A 20 -19.01 -28.50 8.06
CA ARG A 20 -17.87 -28.33 8.91
C ARG A 20 -17.11 -27.15 8.32
N GLU A 21 -17.42 -25.94 8.78
CA GLU A 21 -16.49 -24.82 8.66
C GLU A 21 -15.17 -25.32 9.26
N ASN A 22 -14.19 -25.54 8.40
CA ASN A 22 -12.80 -25.65 8.83
C ASN A 22 -12.42 -24.25 9.37
N SER A 23 -12.80 -23.96 10.60
CA SER A 23 -12.16 -22.94 11.40
C SER A 23 -10.79 -23.47 11.81
N GLY A 24 -9.90 -23.63 10.86
CA GLY A 24 -8.48 -23.62 11.16
C GLY A 24 -8.23 -22.25 11.76
N THR A 25 -7.95 -22.19 13.05
CA THR A 25 -7.37 -21.02 13.69
C THR A 25 -6.09 -20.73 12.92
N VAL A 26 -6.14 -19.74 12.04
CA VAL A 26 -4.91 -19.22 11.41
C VAL A 26 -4.15 -18.60 12.56
N ASP A 27 -3.05 -19.22 12.98
CA ASP A 27 -2.17 -18.66 14.01
C ASP A 27 -1.67 -17.32 13.48
N ILE A 28 -2.15 -16.22 14.10
CA ILE A 28 -1.77 -14.86 13.70
C ILE A 28 -0.33 -14.64 14.13
N VAL A 29 0.52 -14.29 13.18
CA VAL A 29 1.92 -13.95 13.46
C VAL A 29 1.98 -12.79 14.45
N THR A 30 2.67 -13.00 15.55
CA THR A 30 2.94 -11.95 16.55
C THR A 30 4.40 -11.54 16.49
N VAL A 31 4.66 -10.24 16.34
CA VAL A 31 6.02 -9.67 16.33
C VAL A 31 6.23 -8.89 17.61
N ASP A 32 7.16 -9.35 18.45
CA ASP A 32 7.56 -8.60 19.63
C ASP A 32 8.56 -7.50 19.26
N ILE A 33 8.07 -6.27 19.17
CA ILE A 33 8.88 -5.11 18.79
C ILE A 33 9.80 -4.61 19.92
N SER A 34 9.65 -5.14 21.13
CA SER A 34 10.48 -4.79 22.30
C SER A 34 11.71 -5.69 22.43
N GLN A 35 11.71 -6.84 21.77
CA GLN A 35 12.80 -7.80 21.84
C GLN A 35 14.03 -7.38 21.05
N ASN A 36 15.19 -7.72 21.59
CA ASN A 36 16.47 -7.58 20.91
C ASN A 36 16.77 -8.84 20.11
N TYR A 37 16.31 -8.87 18.86
CA TYR A 37 16.55 -10.01 17.97
C TYR A 37 18.01 -10.15 17.56
N PRO A 38 18.49 -11.38 17.31
CA PRO A 38 19.84 -11.60 16.78
C PRO A 38 20.06 -10.83 15.48
N LYS A 39 21.13 -10.06 15.42
CA LYS A 39 21.53 -9.38 14.19
C LYS A 39 22.12 -10.37 13.20
N LYS A 40 21.61 -10.35 11.97
CA LYS A 40 22.12 -11.15 10.87
C LYS A 40 22.29 -10.25 9.64
N GLU A 41 23.43 -10.37 8.98
CA GLU A 41 23.59 -9.83 7.66
C GLU A 41 22.81 -10.70 6.66
N LEU A 42 21.96 -10.06 5.85
CA LEU A 42 21.13 -10.74 4.87
C LEU A 42 21.72 -10.52 3.50
N VAL A 43 22.05 -11.60 2.80
CA VAL A 43 22.40 -11.59 1.39
C VAL A 43 21.13 -11.85 0.60
N LEU A 44 20.76 -10.92 -0.26
CA LEU A 44 19.47 -10.95 -0.97
C LEU A 44 19.28 -12.25 -1.77
N GLN A 45 20.34 -12.77 -2.35
CA GLN A 45 20.35 -14.01 -3.12
C GLN A 45 20.04 -15.27 -2.29
N ASP A 46 20.15 -15.20 -0.96
CA ASP A 46 19.75 -16.32 -0.07
C ASP A 46 18.22 -16.45 0.04
N PHE A 47 17.49 -15.40 -0.37
CA PHE A 47 16.04 -15.30 -0.20
C PHE A 47 15.27 -15.27 -1.51
N MET A 48 15.91 -14.84 -2.61
CA MET A 48 15.24 -14.63 -3.89
C MET A 48 16.23 -14.63 -5.07
N ASP A 49 15.73 -14.91 -6.25
CA ASP A 49 16.46 -14.68 -7.47
C ASP A 49 16.58 -13.17 -7.74
N VAL A 50 17.78 -12.73 -8.11
CA VAL A 50 18.09 -11.32 -8.35
C VAL A 50 18.50 -11.14 -9.81
N GLU A 51 17.77 -10.30 -10.51
CA GLU A 51 18.09 -9.88 -11.87
C GLU A 51 18.38 -8.37 -11.90
N TYR A 52 19.43 -7.99 -12.62
CA TYR A 52 19.78 -6.59 -12.83
C TYR A 52 19.43 -6.17 -14.25
N ILE A 53 18.56 -5.18 -14.38
CA ILE A 53 18.17 -4.60 -15.66
C ILE A 53 18.86 -3.24 -15.79
N PRO A 54 19.95 -3.11 -16.59
CA PRO A 54 20.58 -1.82 -16.80
C PRO A 54 19.68 -0.94 -17.65
N LEU A 55 19.30 0.22 -17.12
CA LEU A 55 18.52 1.19 -17.87
C LEU A 55 19.42 1.95 -18.84
N GLU A 56 18.91 2.19 -20.04
CA GLU A 56 19.60 2.98 -21.06
C GLU A 56 19.91 4.37 -20.52
N THR A 57 21.15 4.83 -20.77
CA THR A 57 21.61 6.16 -20.40
C THR A 57 22.23 6.83 -21.64
N ASN A 58 21.62 7.94 -22.08
CA ASN A 58 22.07 8.78 -23.17
C ASN A 58 21.53 10.20 -22.96
N ASP A 59 21.74 11.13 -23.89
CA ASP A 59 21.32 12.53 -23.74
C ASP A 59 19.82 12.73 -23.50
N GLU A 60 18.97 11.82 -23.94
CA GLU A 60 17.51 11.85 -23.71
C GLU A 60 17.12 11.16 -22.39
N PHE A 61 17.76 10.04 -22.07
CA PHE A 61 17.43 9.19 -20.94
C PHE A 61 18.43 9.34 -19.77
N ILE A 62 18.58 10.58 -19.27
CA ILE A 62 19.35 10.86 -18.05
C ILE A 62 18.36 10.94 -16.88
N THR A 63 18.43 9.97 -15.98
CA THR A 63 17.53 9.91 -14.82
C THR A 63 18.29 9.66 -13.53
N GLN A 64 17.72 10.14 -12.41
CA GLN A 64 18.19 9.85 -11.05
C GLN A 64 17.66 8.52 -10.49
N GLY A 65 16.81 7.81 -11.27
CA GLY A 65 16.44 6.42 -11.00
C GLY A 65 15.36 6.20 -9.92
N ASP A 66 14.45 7.16 -9.66
CA ASP A 66 13.31 6.97 -8.78
C ASP A 66 12.21 6.16 -9.48
N VAL A 67 12.19 4.85 -9.22
CA VAL A 67 11.25 3.93 -9.86
C VAL A 67 9.87 4.06 -9.24
N MET A 68 8.90 4.48 -10.05
CA MET A 68 7.54 4.75 -9.61
C MET A 68 6.56 3.60 -9.86
N ALA A 69 6.73 2.87 -10.95
CA ALA A 69 5.87 1.75 -11.29
C ALA A 69 6.62 0.73 -12.16
N ILE A 70 6.26 -0.53 -12.01
CA ILE A 70 6.77 -1.64 -12.83
C ILE A 70 5.59 -2.54 -13.15
N ASP A 71 5.45 -2.93 -14.42
CA ASP A 71 4.54 -3.98 -14.87
C ASP A 71 5.28 -5.07 -15.67
N ASN A 72 4.57 -5.83 -16.51
CA ASN A 72 5.18 -6.90 -17.30
C ASN A 72 6.05 -6.37 -18.44
N LYS A 73 5.76 -5.19 -18.98
CA LYS A 73 6.41 -4.61 -20.16
C LYS A 73 7.29 -3.42 -19.87
N TYR A 74 6.94 -2.63 -18.86
CA TYR A 74 7.49 -1.31 -18.66
C TYR A 74 8.00 -1.06 -17.26
N ILE A 75 8.99 -0.19 -17.16
CA ILE A 75 9.47 0.44 -15.93
C ILE A 75 9.26 1.94 -16.09
N VAL A 76 8.56 2.56 -15.14
CA VAL A 76 8.32 4.01 -15.09
C VAL A 76 9.22 4.64 -14.04
N VAL A 77 9.98 5.63 -14.44
CA VAL A 77 10.96 6.31 -13.60
C VAL A 77 10.71 7.81 -13.62
N LYS A 78 10.96 8.49 -12.52
CA LYS A 78 11.07 9.95 -12.44
C LYS A 78 12.38 10.38 -11.77
N ASN A 79 12.66 11.67 -11.76
CA ASN A 79 13.78 12.22 -11.04
C ASN A 79 13.41 12.58 -9.58
N TRP A 80 14.37 12.43 -8.66
CA TRP A 80 14.20 12.76 -7.24
C TRP A 80 13.85 14.23 -6.99
N ASN A 81 14.44 15.13 -7.79
CA ASN A 81 14.21 16.57 -7.69
C ASN A 81 12.81 16.99 -8.19
N ASN A 82 12.01 16.04 -8.67
CA ASN A 82 10.66 16.27 -9.17
C ASN A 82 10.58 17.36 -10.24
N ASP A 83 11.51 17.34 -11.21
CA ASP A 83 11.57 18.28 -12.32
C ASP A 83 10.44 18.13 -13.34
N GLY A 84 9.65 17.08 -13.18
CA GLY A 84 8.49 16.77 -14.00
C GLY A 84 8.77 15.76 -15.12
N ASP A 85 10.00 15.31 -15.27
CA ASP A 85 10.34 14.28 -16.24
C ASP A 85 9.77 12.91 -15.82
N ILE A 86 9.12 12.23 -16.77
CA ILE A 86 8.68 10.85 -16.67
C ILE A 86 9.35 10.07 -17.78
N PHE A 87 10.03 8.99 -17.40
CA PHE A 87 10.74 8.09 -18.29
C PHE A 87 10.05 6.74 -18.33
N LEU A 88 9.83 6.21 -19.51
CA LEU A 88 9.31 4.88 -19.75
C LEU A 88 10.41 4.03 -20.37
N PHE A 89 10.73 2.90 -19.72
CA PHE A 89 11.71 1.93 -20.22
C PHE A 89 11.04 0.60 -20.50
N ASP A 90 11.53 -0.12 -21.48
CA ASP A 90 11.19 -1.53 -21.72
C ASP A 90 11.78 -2.38 -20.59
N ARG A 91 10.93 -3.11 -19.86
CA ARG A 91 11.37 -3.88 -18.70
C ARG A 91 12.36 -4.98 -19.03
N LYS A 92 12.23 -5.62 -20.18
CA LYS A 92 13.06 -6.77 -20.55
C LYS A 92 14.47 -6.36 -20.96
N THR A 93 14.59 -5.22 -21.63
CA THR A 93 15.84 -4.78 -22.24
C THR A 93 16.48 -3.59 -21.54
N GLY A 94 15.74 -2.88 -20.70
CA GLY A 94 16.15 -1.62 -20.10
C GLY A 94 16.24 -0.45 -21.09
N LYS A 95 15.84 -0.63 -22.35
CA LYS A 95 15.89 0.43 -23.36
C LYS A 95 14.86 1.51 -23.10
N GLY A 96 15.24 2.75 -23.34
CA GLY A 96 14.35 3.90 -23.31
C GLY A 96 13.27 3.79 -24.38
N VAL A 97 12.01 3.88 -23.98
CA VAL A 97 10.84 3.84 -24.86
C VAL A 97 10.36 5.24 -25.14
N ARG A 98 10.22 6.03 -24.08
CA ARG A 98 9.68 7.39 -24.16
C ARG A 98 10.12 8.22 -22.96
N LYS A 99 10.34 9.51 -23.19
CA LYS A 99 10.44 10.55 -22.18
C LYS A 99 9.43 11.65 -22.47
N TRP A 100 8.80 12.19 -21.44
CA TRP A 100 7.98 13.41 -21.55
C TRP A 100 7.96 14.18 -20.24
N ASN A 101 7.60 15.46 -20.36
CA ASN A 101 7.40 16.36 -19.24
C ASN A 101 6.11 17.16 -19.48
N ARG A 102 5.20 17.11 -18.52
CA ARG A 102 3.94 17.86 -18.51
C ARG A 102 3.81 18.70 -17.22
N ARG A 103 4.97 19.10 -16.66
CA ARG A 103 4.96 19.93 -15.46
C ARG A 103 4.52 21.34 -15.81
N GLY A 104 3.46 21.81 -15.12
CA GLY A 104 2.91 23.14 -15.30
C GLY A 104 1.71 23.40 -14.39
N GLN A 105 0.93 24.44 -14.70
CA GLN A 105 -0.26 24.84 -13.94
C GLN A 105 -1.55 24.77 -14.80
N GLY A 106 -1.46 24.24 -16.00
CA GLY A 106 -2.59 24.06 -16.90
C GLY A 106 -3.52 22.93 -16.45
N ALA A 107 -4.67 22.86 -17.08
CA ALA A 107 -5.70 21.84 -16.76
C ALA A 107 -5.23 20.40 -17.02
N GLU A 108 -4.31 20.24 -17.97
CA GLU A 108 -3.74 18.96 -18.41
C GLU A 108 -2.33 18.70 -17.85
N GLU A 109 -1.89 19.52 -16.88
CA GLU A 109 -0.52 19.51 -16.39
C GLU A 109 -0.48 19.19 -14.89
N TYR A 110 0.56 18.45 -14.46
CA TYR A 110 0.84 18.21 -13.06
C TYR A 110 1.82 19.25 -12.52
N THR A 111 1.59 19.71 -11.30
CA THR A 111 2.50 20.63 -10.63
C THR A 111 3.63 19.89 -9.91
N PHE A 112 3.33 18.70 -9.44
CA PHE A 112 4.23 17.83 -8.68
C PHE A 112 3.80 16.37 -8.87
N ILE A 113 4.75 15.45 -8.92
CA ILE A 113 4.50 14.01 -9.04
C ILE A 113 4.67 13.38 -7.67
N ASN A 114 3.55 13.07 -7.00
CA ASN A 114 3.55 12.33 -5.73
C ASN A 114 3.67 10.82 -5.97
N GLY A 115 2.97 10.31 -6.99
CA GLY A 115 2.95 8.91 -7.35
C GLY A 115 2.57 8.73 -8.81
N ILE A 116 2.93 7.57 -9.36
CA ILE A 116 2.51 7.15 -10.70
C ILE A 116 1.97 5.74 -10.61
N VAL A 117 0.79 5.50 -11.16
CA VAL A 117 0.22 4.17 -11.35
C VAL A 117 0.24 3.85 -12.84
N LEU A 118 0.77 2.69 -13.18
CA LEU A 118 0.77 2.16 -14.52
C LEU A 118 -0.37 1.12 -14.64
N ASP A 119 -1.26 1.32 -15.61
CA ASP A 119 -2.29 0.36 -16.00
C ASP A 119 -1.95 -0.21 -17.38
N GLU A 120 -1.29 -1.36 -17.38
CA GLU A 120 -0.87 -2.05 -18.60
C GLU A 120 -2.06 -2.42 -19.48
N GLY A 121 -3.18 -2.85 -18.87
CA GLY A 121 -4.37 -3.28 -19.59
C GLY A 121 -5.03 -2.16 -20.39
N LYS A 122 -4.95 -0.93 -19.87
CA LYS A 122 -5.50 0.27 -20.55
C LYS A 122 -4.43 1.08 -21.31
N ASN A 123 -3.16 0.75 -21.16
CA ASN A 123 -2.03 1.54 -21.63
C ASN A 123 -2.14 3.00 -21.14
N GLU A 124 -2.40 3.16 -19.83
CA GLU A 124 -2.59 4.45 -19.17
C GLU A 124 -1.65 4.62 -17.98
N LEU A 125 -1.21 5.86 -17.81
CA LEU A 125 -0.47 6.32 -16.63
C LEU A 125 -1.33 7.30 -15.84
N TYR A 126 -1.48 7.05 -14.54
CA TYR A 126 -2.20 7.90 -13.59
C TYR A 126 -1.16 8.63 -12.76
N VAL A 127 -0.99 9.92 -12.98
CA VAL A 127 -0.04 10.77 -12.27
C VAL A 127 -0.77 11.46 -11.12
N ASN A 128 -0.47 11.04 -9.90
CA ASN A 128 -1.02 11.64 -8.69
C ASN A 128 -0.30 12.95 -8.38
N SER A 129 -1.04 14.07 -8.37
CA SER A 129 -0.52 15.41 -8.11
C SER A 129 -1.29 16.06 -6.96
N THR A 130 -0.82 15.86 -5.73
CA THR A 130 -1.49 16.32 -4.51
C THR A 130 -1.66 17.83 -4.44
N PRO A 131 -0.69 18.69 -4.85
CA PRO A 131 -0.90 20.13 -4.81
C PRO A 131 -2.02 20.61 -5.73
N SER A 132 -2.25 19.94 -6.86
CA SER A 132 -3.34 20.28 -7.78
C SER A 132 -4.65 19.53 -7.49
N LYS A 133 -4.67 18.67 -6.44
CA LYS A 133 -5.84 17.87 -6.03
C LYS A 133 -6.43 17.05 -7.18
N LYS A 134 -5.55 16.46 -7.99
CA LYS A 134 -5.92 15.70 -9.18
C LYS A 134 -5.04 14.47 -9.37
N ILE A 135 -5.62 13.46 -10.00
CA ILE A 135 -4.88 12.40 -10.68
C ILE A 135 -5.05 12.66 -12.18
N LEU A 136 -3.96 12.94 -12.88
CA LEU A 136 -3.98 13.17 -14.31
C LEU A 136 -3.69 11.88 -15.05
N VAL A 137 -4.46 11.61 -16.09
CA VAL A 137 -4.37 10.37 -16.85
C VAL A 137 -3.80 10.67 -18.23
N TYR A 138 -2.73 9.98 -18.56
CA TYR A 138 -2.06 10.07 -19.85
C TYR A 138 -2.01 8.69 -20.51
N ASP A 139 -1.86 8.66 -21.83
CA ASP A 139 -1.40 7.44 -22.49
C ASP A 139 0.10 7.22 -22.29
N LEU A 140 0.64 6.10 -22.76
CA LEU A 140 2.08 5.80 -22.65
C LEU A 140 2.97 6.71 -23.50
N PHE A 141 2.41 7.55 -24.34
CA PHE A 141 3.14 8.55 -25.11
C PHE A 141 3.15 9.94 -24.48
N GLY A 142 2.49 10.10 -23.31
CA GLY A 142 2.39 11.36 -22.58
C GLY A 142 1.27 12.28 -23.11
N ASN A 143 0.33 11.77 -23.91
CA ASN A 143 -0.84 12.54 -24.33
C ASN A 143 -1.90 12.50 -23.23
N PHE A 144 -2.41 13.66 -22.86
CA PHE A 144 -3.47 13.79 -21.85
C PHE A 144 -4.77 13.15 -22.32
N LYS A 145 -5.41 12.40 -21.42
CA LYS A 145 -6.70 11.75 -21.66
C LYS A 145 -7.84 12.35 -20.85
N ARG A 146 -7.62 12.52 -19.55
CA ARG A 146 -8.60 13.05 -18.58
C ARG A 146 -7.94 13.34 -17.24
N SER A 147 -8.68 14.01 -16.36
CA SER A 147 -8.28 14.16 -14.96
C SER A 147 -9.36 13.60 -14.04
N LEU A 148 -8.92 13.02 -12.93
CA LEU A 148 -9.76 12.60 -11.83
C LEU A 148 -9.56 13.61 -10.71
N ASN A 149 -10.59 14.38 -10.37
CA ASN A 149 -10.52 15.30 -9.24
C ASN A 149 -10.57 14.52 -7.93
N TYR A 150 -9.83 14.99 -6.94
CA TYR A 150 -9.96 14.44 -5.60
C TYR A 150 -11.36 14.67 -5.06
N VAL A 151 -11.82 13.77 -4.22
CA VAL A 151 -12.99 13.99 -3.38
C VAL A 151 -12.76 15.23 -2.54
N GLN A 152 -13.80 16.01 -2.30
CA GLN A 152 -13.70 17.25 -1.53
C GLN A 152 -13.03 17.01 -0.18
N GLY A 153 -11.99 17.78 0.12
CA GLY A 153 -11.21 17.69 1.33
C GLY A 153 -10.25 16.49 1.42
N ALA A 154 -10.12 15.68 0.35
CA ALA A 154 -9.16 14.60 0.33
C ALA A 154 -7.74 15.07 -0.04
N GLU A 155 -6.73 14.31 0.43
CA GLU A 155 -5.33 14.40 0.03
C GLU A 155 -4.76 13.01 -0.17
N PHE A 156 -4.76 12.53 -1.41
CA PHE A 156 -4.26 11.19 -1.71
C PHE A 156 -2.74 11.16 -1.66
N MET A 157 -2.21 10.47 -0.64
CA MET A 157 -0.78 10.22 -0.50
C MET A 157 -0.37 9.05 -1.40
N ASP A 158 -1.02 7.91 -1.22
CA ASP A 158 -0.79 6.70 -1.98
C ASP A 158 -1.98 6.38 -2.87
N VAL A 159 -1.68 5.95 -4.09
CA VAL A 159 -2.65 5.54 -5.10
C VAL A 159 -2.10 4.30 -5.79
N PHE A 160 -2.92 3.25 -5.89
CA PHE A 160 -2.56 2.00 -6.55
C PHE A 160 -3.66 1.53 -7.50
N ASN A 161 -3.28 0.68 -8.43
CA ASN A 161 -4.21 0.00 -9.33
C ASN A 161 -4.98 -1.07 -8.53
N TYR A 162 -6.30 -0.89 -8.38
CA TYR A 162 -7.13 -1.83 -7.60
C TYR A 162 -7.69 -2.94 -8.49
N ASP A 163 -8.38 -2.56 -9.55
CA ASP A 163 -8.93 -3.44 -10.57
C ASP A 163 -8.99 -2.73 -11.94
N GLU A 164 -9.65 -3.36 -12.90
CA GLU A 164 -9.80 -2.79 -14.25
C GLU A 164 -10.41 -1.39 -14.24
N ASN A 165 -11.33 -1.09 -13.32
CA ASN A 165 -12.14 0.12 -13.32
C ASN A 165 -11.86 1.07 -12.16
N SER A 166 -11.02 0.67 -11.21
CA SER A 166 -10.86 1.38 -9.94
C SER A 166 -9.40 1.50 -9.51
N LEU A 167 -9.13 2.55 -8.73
CA LEU A 167 -7.90 2.76 -7.97
C LEU A 167 -8.21 2.63 -6.48
N ILE A 168 -7.24 2.18 -5.68
CA ILE A 168 -7.29 2.26 -4.22
C ILE A 168 -6.39 3.40 -3.76
N CYS A 169 -6.92 4.25 -2.87
CA CYS A 169 -6.26 5.45 -2.40
C CYS A 169 -6.20 5.50 -0.87
N TYR A 170 -5.10 6.06 -0.37
CA TYR A 170 -4.95 6.45 1.02
C TYR A 170 -5.04 7.97 1.13
N ASP A 171 -5.95 8.45 1.97
CA ASP A 171 -6.21 9.86 2.17
C ASP A 171 -5.61 10.35 3.49
N MET A 172 -4.52 11.08 3.39
CA MET A 172 -3.80 11.61 4.55
C MET A 172 -4.48 12.81 5.22
N SER A 173 -5.53 13.37 4.63
CA SER A 173 -6.22 14.55 5.20
C SER A 173 -6.87 14.26 6.57
N VAL A 174 -7.06 12.97 6.90
CA VAL A 174 -7.50 12.53 8.23
C VAL A 174 -6.61 13.06 9.35
N TYR A 175 -5.33 13.27 9.10
CA TYR A 175 -4.39 13.79 10.10
C TYR A 175 -4.63 15.25 10.46
N TYR A 176 -5.23 16.05 9.56
CA TYR A 176 -5.48 17.48 9.80
C TYR A 176 -6.66 17.73 10.76
N ASN A 177 -7.49 16.71 10.97
CA ASN A 177 -8.63 16.74 11.89
C ASN A 177 -8.32 15.98 13.19
N GLU A 178 -7.12 16.09 13.71
CA GLU A 178 -6.65 15.36 14.90
C GLU A 178 -6.85 13.84 14.79
N GLY A 179 -6.90 13.31 13.59
CA GLY A 179 -7.14 11.89 13.32
C GLY A 179 -8.55 11.38 13.61
N LYS A 180 -9.51 12.26 13.89
CA LYS A 180 -10.90 11.85 14.22
C LYS A 180 -11.66 11.42 12.98
N LEU A 181 -12.19 10.20 12.99
CA LEU A 181 -12.92 9.60 11.88
C LEU A 181 -14.41 9.95 11.84
N LYS A 182 -14.96 10.61 12.88
CA LYS A 182 -16.40 10.92 12.97
C LYS A 182 -16.94 11.75 11.80
N GLU A 183 -16.10 12.64 11.26
CA GLU A 183 -16.46 13.51 10.15
C GLU A 183 -16.07 12.93 8.78
N LYS A 184 -15.16 11.94 8.77
CA LYS A 184 -14.67 11.28 7.58
C LYS A 184 -14.49 9.78 7.86
N PRO A 185 -15.56 8.99 7.68
CA PRO A 185 -15.58 7.59 8.10
C PRO A 185 -14.63 6.68 7.33
N PHE A 186 -14.07 7.16 6.22
CA PHE A 186 -13.14 6.40 5.39
C PHE A 186 -11.98 7.28 4.96
N TYR A 187 -10.77 6.77 5.07
CA TYR A 187 -9.55 7.35 4.53
C TYR A 187 -8.75 6.34 3.67
N HIS A 188 -9.13 5.07 3.69
CA HIS A 188 -8.86 4.13 2.61
C HIS A 188 -10.09 4.07 1.72
N MET A 189 -9.95 4.34 0.45
CA MET A 189 -11.08 4.37 -0.47
C MET A 189 -10.75 3.84 -1.85
N ILE A 190 -11.77 3.28 -2.48
CA ILE A 190 -11.73 2.84 -3.85
C ILE A 190 -12.44 3.88 -4.69
N ILE A 191 -11.75 4.41 -5.70
CA ILE A 191 -12.27 5.44 -6.61
C ILE A 191 -12.34 4.94 -8.05
N SER A 192 -13.26 5.49 -8.81
CA SER A 192 -13.46 5.18 -10.24
C SER A 192 -12.33 5.76 -11.10
N LYS A 193 -11.74 4.96 -11.99
CA LYS A 193 -10.78 5.39 -13.02
C LYS A 193 -11.43 6.27 -14.11
N LYS A 194 -12.75 6.31 -14.15
CA LYS A 194 -13.49 7.12 -15.12
C LYS A 194 -13.47 8.59 -14.75
N ASP A 195 -13.78 8.90 -13.49
CA ASP A 195 -14.08 10.26 -13.04
C ASP A 195 -13.58 10.62 -11.63
N GLY A 196 -12.96 9.66 -10.89
CA GLY A 196 -12.48 9.87 -9.54
C GLY A 196 -13.56 9.80 -8.45
N SER A 197 -14.81 9.47 -8.80
CA SER A 197 -15.88 9.30 -7.82
C SER A 197 -15.59 8.14 -6.87
N VAL A 198 -16.02 8.26 -5.60
CA VAL A 198 -15.86 7.19 -4.62
C VAL A 198 -16.78 6.04 -4.98
N VAL A 199 -16.20 4.88 -5.25
CA VAL A 199 -16.92 3.62 -5.43
C VAL A 199 -17.22 3.01 -4.07
N LYS A 200 -16.23 3.09 -3.12
CA LYS A 200 -16.33 2.43 -1.83
C LYS A 200 -15.32 2.98 -0.84
N GLY A 201 -15.73 3.12 0.40
CA GLY A 201 -14.82 3.32 1.53
C GLY A 201 -14.50 1.99 2.21
N ILE A 202 -13.28 1.86 2.72
CA ILE A 202 -12.86 0.70 3.51
C ILE A 202 -12.96 1.10 4.98
N PRO A 203 -13.87 0.51 5.76
CA PRO A 203 -14.00 0.81 7.18
C PRO A 203 -12.81 0.28 7.96
N VAL A 204 -12.40 1.00 8.99
CA VAL A 204 -11.33 0.58 9.93
C VAL A 204 -11.93 0.35 11.32
N PRO A 205 -11.34 -0.55 12.15
CA PRO A 205 -11.91 -0.93 13.44
C PRO A 205 -11.47 0.01 14.59
N PHE A 206 -11.23 1.30 14.31
CA PHE A 206 -10.84 2.30 15.31
C PHE A 206 -11.38 3.69 14.92
N ASP A 207 -11.50 4.58 15.91
CA ASP A 207 -12.12 5.90 15.75
C ASP A 207 -11.09 7.03 15.57
N ILE A 208 -9.82 6.79 15.90
CA ILE A 208 -8.76 7.80 15.87
C ILE A 208 -7.57 7.25 15.10
N VAL A 209 -7.12 8.01 14.10
CA VAL A 209 -5.90 7.71 13.34
C VAL A 209 -4.73 8.44 13.97
N LYS A 210 -3.72 7.69 14.37
CA LYS A 210 -2.45 8.24 14.88
C LYS A 210 -1.53 8.56 13.72
N ALA A 211 -1.16 9.83 13.60
CA ALA A 211 -0.30 10.28 12.52
C ALA A 211 1.16 9.79 12.69
N PRO A 212 1.85 9.42 11.59
CA PRO A 212 3.25 9.01 11.62
C PRO A 212 4.22 10.20 11.63
N PHE A 213 3.91 11.26 12.36
CA PHE A 213 4.75 12.43 12.43
C PHE A 213 5.00 12.91 13.86
N VAL A 214 6.08 13.68 14.04
CA VAL A 214 6.41 14.41 15.26
C VAL A 214 6.33 15.90 14.93
N GLN A 215 5.70 16.68 15.82
CA GLN A 215 5.55 18.13 15.66
C GLN A 215 6.19 18.86 16.84
N LYS A 216 6.93 19.95 16.54
CA LYS A 216 7.48 20.88 17.54
C LYS A 216 7.32 22.30 17.03
N GLY A 217 6.38 23.07 17.60
CA GLY A 217 5.98 24.38 17.07
C GLY A 217 5.42 24.24 15.65
N ASP A 218 5.96 25.00 14.70
CA ASP A 218 5.57 24.93 13.28
C ASP A 218 6.33 23.84 12.50
N GLY A 219 7.31 23.19 13.13
CA GLY A 219 8.09 22.13 12.49
C GLY A 219 7.35 20.79 12.54
N ILE A 220 7.30 20.11 11.40
CA ILE A 220 6.76 18.74 11.26
C ILE A 220 7.82 17.84 10.64
N ALA A 221 8.06 16.69 11.24
CA ALA A 221 8.89 15.62 10.70
C ALA A 221 8.05 14.35 10.57
N VAL A 222 8.08 13.71 9.40
CA VAL A 222 7.21 12.58 9.05
C VAL A 222 8.04 11.32 8.91
N ALA A 223 7.61 10.24 9.57
CA ALA A 223 8.19 8.92 9.39
C ALA A 223 7.76 8.31 8.04
N SER A 224 8.68 7.61 7.38
CA SER A 224 8.38 6.92 6.14
C SER A 224 7.64 5.61 6.44
N VAL A 225 6.33 5.61 6.27
CA VAL A 225 5.46 4.44 6.41
C VAL A 225 4.73 4.16 5.11
N ARG A 226 4.32 2.91 4.91
CA ARG A 226 3.49 2.50 3.77
C ARG A 226 2.16 1.99 4.29
N PRO A 227 1.09 2.79 4.25
CA PRO A 227 -0.21 2.43 4.84
C PRO A 227 -0.99 1.39 4.03
N ILE A 228 -0.70 1.25 2.73
CA ILE A 228 -1.32 0.26 1.84
C ILE A 228 -0.24 -0.51 1.10
N ILE A 229 -0.35 -1.85 1.09
CA ILE A 229 0.60 -2.73 0.41
C ILE A 229 -0.17 -3.79 -0.38
N PRO A 230 0.11 -3.99 -1.68
CA PRO A 230 -0.47 -5.10 -2.44
C PRO A 230 -0.03 -6.45 -1.86
N TYR A 231 -0.96 -7.39 -1.71
CA TYR A 231 -0.69 -8.71 -1.17
C TYR A 231 -1.56 -9.79 -1.80
N LYS A 232 -0.99 -10.66 -2.64
CA LYS A 232 -1.66 -11.83 -3.24
C LYS A 232 -3.03 -11.54 -3.87
N GLY A 233 -3.18 -10.39 -4.52
CA GLY A 233 -4.44 -9.94 -5.12
C GLY A 233 -5.37 -9.20 -4.15
N ASP A 234 -4.98 -9.05 -2.90
CA ASP A 234 -5.63 -8.28 -1.84
C ASP A 234 -4.71 -7.15 -1.33
N TRP A 235 -4.98 -6.58 -0.16
CA TRP A 235 -4.28 -5.40 0.35
C TRP A 235 -3.98 -5.53 1.84
N LEU A 236 -2.73 -5.33 2.23
CA LEU A 236 -2.41 -5.13 3.64
C LEU A 236 -2.59 -3.65 3.99
N LEU A 237 -3.36 -3.41 5.05
CA LEU A 237 -3.50 -2.10 5.68
C LEU A 237 -2.60 -2.06 6.91
N VAL A 238 -1.54 -1.25 6.82
CA VAL A 238 -0.50 -1.12 7.86
C VAL A 238 -0.73 0.19 8.59
N GLU A 239 -1.53 0.10 9.65
CA GLU A 239 -2.01 1.26 10.37
C GLU A 239 -1.11 1.63 11.53
N THR A 240 -0.85 2.92 11.69
CA THR A 240 -0.12 3.45 12.85
C THR A 240 -0.99 3.53 14.11
N SER A 241 -2.30 3.37 13.95
CA SER A 241 -3.32 3.56 15.00
C SER A 241 -3.63 2.31 15.78
N THR A 242 -3.20 1.15 15.29
CA THR A 242 -3.46 -0.17 15.89
C THR A 242 -2.19 -1.00 15.90
N ASP A 243 -2.18 -2.01 16.78
CA ASP A 243 -1.12 -3.01 16.81
C ASP A 243 -1.35 -4.16 15.82
N THR A 244 -2.46 -4.12 15.07
CA THR A 244 -2.83 -5.14 14.10
C THR A 244 -2.68 -4.63 12.67
N VAL A 245 -1.94 -5.38 11.85
CA VAL A 245 -1.97 -5.25 10.39
C VAL A 245 -3.13 -6.07 9.88
N TYR A 246 -3.96 -5.47 9.04
CA TYR A 246 -5.13 -6.13 8.47
C TYR A 246 -4.90 -6.51 7.00
N ASN A 247 -5.37 -7.69 6.62
CA ASN A 247 -5.59 -8.03 5.22
C ASN A 247 -7.01 -7.62 4.83
N TYR A 248 -7.11 -6.68 3.91
CA TYR A 248 -8.38 -6.34 3.28
C TYR A 248 -8.65 -7.29 2.13
N VAL A 249 -9.55 -8.25 2.37
CA VAL A 249 -10.00 -9.23 1.39
C VAL A 249 -11.00 -8.56 0.45
N SER A 250 -10.53 -8.21 -0.74
CA SER A 250 -11.25 -7.36 -1.72
C SER A 250 -12.61 -7.95 -2.13
N LYS A 251 -12.67 -9.27 -2.38
CA LYS A 251 -13.88 -9.98 -2.82
C LYS A 251 -14.97 -10.01 -1.74
N GLU A 252 -14.57 -10.10 -0.48
CA GLU A 252 -15.48 -10.22 0.66
C GLU A 252 -15.79 -8.86 1.30
N ASN A 253 -15.05 -7.82 0.92
CA ASN A 253 -15.08 -6.52 1.59
C ASN A 253 -14.85 -6.62 3.10
N LYS A 254 -13.85 -7.39 3.49
CA LYS A 254 -13.63 -7.75 4.89
C LYS A 254 -12.19 -7.47 5.30
N LEU A 255 -12.03 -6.94 6.51
CA LEU A 255 -10.74 -6.86 7.17
C LEU A 255 -10.52 -8.11 8.02
N CYS A 256 -9.42 -8.82 7.75
CA CYS A 256 -8.98 -9.96 8.51
C CYS A 256 -7.65 -9.63 9.19
N PRO A 257 -7.46 -9.91 10.49
CA PRO A 257 -6.16 -9.76 11.12
C PRO A 257 -5.10 -10.58 10.38
N PHE A 258 -3.95 -9.98 10.09
CA PHE A 258 -2.86 -10.60 9.37
C PHE A 258 -1.62 -10.81 10.24
N LEU A 259 -1.27 -9.78 10.99
CA LEU A 259 -0.12 -9.76 11.87
C LEU A 259 -0.41 -8.83 13.06
N VAL A 260 0.10 -9.16 14.24
CA VAL A 260 -0.02 -8.33 15.45
C VAL A 260 1.38 -8.00 15.94
N LYS A 261 1.65 -6.72 16.21
CA LYS A 261 2.84 -6.31 16.97
C LYS A 261 2.49 -6.20 18.46
N THR A 262 3.41 -6.54 19.32
CA THR A 262 3.22 -6.28 20.74
C THR A 262 3.29 -4.77 21.02
N PRO A 263 2.43 -4.22 21.90
CA PRO A 263 2.51 -2.82 22.29
C PRO A 263 3.87 -2.48 22.92
N SER A 264 4.36 -1.27 22.67
CA SER A 264 5.54 -0.74 23.36
C SER A 264 5.09 0.12 24.54
N GLU A 265 5.58 -0.16 25.74
CA GLU A 265 5.17 0.55 26.97
C GLU A 265 5.74 1.98 27.06
N ASN A 266 6.91 2.24 26.49
CA ASN A 266 7.66 3.48 26.76
C ASN A 266 7.95 4.35 25.53
N LEU A 267 7.81 3.83 24.32
CA LEU A 267 8.10 4.53 23.07
C LEU A 267 7.05 4.20 22.04
N GLU A 268 6.57 5.20 21.31
CA GLU A 268 5.73 4.94 20.16
C GLU A 268 6.59 4.37 19.02
N ILE A 269 6.43 3.06 18.78
CA ILE A 269 7.12 2.32 17.73
C ILE A 269 6.11 2.00 16.63
N LEU A 270 6.37 2.49 15.44
CA LEU A 270 5.61 2.19 14.24
C LEU A 270 6.17 0.92 13.60
N LEU A 271 5.31 0.14 13.00
CA LEU A 271 5.68 -1.00 12.16
C LEU A 271 5.34 -0.65 10.71
N THR A 272 6.27 -0.90 9.80
CA THR A 272 6.00 -0.86 8.37
C THR A 272 6.43 -2.17 7.72
N ILE A 273 5.75 -2.57 6.65
CA ILE A 273 6.04 -3.77 5.89
C ILE A 273 6.64 -3.37 4.56
N GLY A 274 7.79 -3.93 4.21
CA GLY A 274 8.46 -3.70 2.93
C GLY A 274 8.01 -4.70 1.87
N ALA A 275 8.14 -5.99 2.16
CA ALA A 275 7.74 -7.06 1.27
C ALA A 275 7.23 -8.27 2.07
N VAL A 276 6.31 -9.00 1.47
CA VAL A 276 5.76 -10.25 2.02
C VAL A 276 5.88 -11.32 0.95
N THR A 277 6.56 -12.41 1.28
CA THR A 277 6.67 -13.60 0.45
C THR A 277 5.88 -14.75 1.09
N GLU A 278 5.91 -15.93 0.49
CA GLU A 278 5.30 -17.13 1.11
C GLU A 278 6.00 -17.58 2.37
N ARG A 279 7.30 -17.25 2.50
CA ARG A 279 8.13 -17.69 3.62
C ARG A 279 8.59 -16.55 4.51
N TYR A 280 8.83 -15.35 3.98
CA TYR A 280 9.46 -14.26 4.71
C TYR A 280 8.58 -13.02 4.73
N TYR A 281 8.49 -12.37 5.91
CA TYR A 281 7.94 -11.03 6.05
C TYR A 281 9.08 -10.08 6.36
N PHE A 282 9.37 -9.16 5.42
CA PHE A 282 10.37 -8.12 5.57
C PHE A 282 9.71 -6.86 6.11
N MET A 283 10.09 -6.48 7.31
CA MET A 283 9.46 -5.41 8.07
C MET A 283 10.50 -4.44 8.59
N GLN A 284 10.05 -3.28 9.01
CA GLN A 284 10.88 -2.31 9.76
C GLN A 284 10.08 -1.79 10.95
N THR A 285 10.74 -1.66 12.07
CA THR A 285 10.24 -0.87 13.19
C THR A 285 10.87 0.50 13.16
N ILE A 286 10.09 1.54 13.46
CA ILE A 286 10.48 2.93 13.41
C ILE A 286 10.14 3.56 14.75
N GLN A 287 11.13 4.08 15.47
CA GLN A 287 10.88 4.86 16.68
C GLN A 287 10.36 6.25 16.29
N LYS A 288 9.19 6.64 16.80
CA LYS A 288 8.56 7.92 16.50
C LYS A 288 9.16 9.04 17.34
N VAL A 289 10.43 9.33 17.12
CA VAL A 289 11.17 10.42 17.75
C VAL A 289 11.95 11.20 16.71
N PHE A 290 12.03 12.54 16.88
CA PHE A 290 12.75 13.41 15.96
C PHE A 290 13.40 14.57 16.74
N ASP A 291 14.69 14.78 16.52
CA ASP A 291 15.45 15.93 17.03
C ASP A 291 15.47 17.03 15.96
N PHE A 292 14.67 18.07 16.19
CA PHE A 292 14.54 19.19 15.23
C PHE A 292 15.81 20.04 15.16
N ASP A 293 16.61 20.08 16.22
CA ASP A 293 17.84 20.88 16.25
C ASP A 293 18.93 20.21 15.41
N LYS A 294 19.02 18.86 15.48
CA LYS A 294 19.93 18.07 14.65
C LYS A 294 19.36 17.66 13.30
N ARG A 295 18.07 17.91 13.06
CA ARG A 295 17.34 17.48 11.87
C ARG A 295 17.49 15.98 11.59
N SER A 296 17.43 15.16 12.64
CA SER A 296 17.59 13.71 12.55
C SER A 296 16.61 13.01 13.47
N GLY A 297 16.17 11.80 13.07
CA GLY A 297 15.22 11.03 13.87
C GLY A 297 14.71 9.81 13.15
N PHE A 298 13.64 9.26 13.69
CA PHE A 298 13.01 8.04 13.20
C PHE A 298 13.98 6.86 13.07
N PRO A 299 14.72 6.49 14.15
CA PRO A 299 15.60 5.34 14.11
C PRO A 299 14.84 4.09 13.66
N THR A 300 15.39 3.37 12.69
CA THR A 300 14.76 2.18 12.09
C THR A 300 15.56 0.93 12.35
N ILE A 301 14.86 -0.20 12.54
CA ILE A 301 15.44 -1.54 12.65
C ILE A 301 14.72 -2.44 11.65
N GLY A 302 15.47 -3.06 10.73
CA GLY A 302 14.95 -4.09 9.85
C GLY A 302 14.67 -5.37 10.63
N VAL A 303 13.51 -5.99 10.39
CA VAL A 303 13.09 -7.25 11.01
C VAL A 303 12.66 -8.20 9.90
N VAL A 304 13.16 -9.43 9.91
CA VAL A 304 12.69 -10.48 9.01
C VAL A 304 12.07 -11.59 9.85
N TYR A 305 10.84 -11.95 9.49
CA TYR A 305 10.14 -13.06 10.11
C TYR A 305 10.13 -14.25 9.13
N ASP A 306 10.64 -15.40 9.56
CA ASP A 306 10.68 -16.64 8.77
C ASP A 306 9.56 -17.58 9.24
N LEU A 307 8.56 -17.74 8.39
CA LEU A 307 7.41 -18.61 8.67
C LEU A 307 7.77 -20.09 8.81
N SER A 308 8.93 -20.52 8.31
CA SER A 308 9.38 -21.91 8.45
C SER A 308 9.83 -22.28 9.87
N LEU A 309 10.07 -21.28 10.73
CA LEU A 309 10.52 -21.48 12.11
C LEU A 309 9.37 -21.66 13.12
N ILE A 310 8.12 -21.56 12.68
CA ILE A 310 6.93 -21.69 13.56
C ILE A 310 6.67 -23.14 13.99
N HIS A 311 7.30 -24.12 13.36
CA HIS A 311 7.05 -25.55 13.57
C HIS A 311 8.10 -26.26 14.42
N ILE A 312 8.86 -25.53 15.24
CA ILE A 312 9.83 -26.11 16.16
C ILE A 312 9.35 -25.98 17.60
#